data_8840dee36dc1a9eb479e0d2b99fcc7bd
#
_entry.id   8840dee36dc1a9eb479e0d2b99fcc7bd
#
_cell.length_a   1.000
_cell.length_b   1.000
_cell.length_c   1.000
_cell.angle_alpha   90.00
_cell.angle_beta   90.00
_cell.angle_gamma   90.00
#
_symmetry.space_group_name_H-M   'P 1'
#
loop_
_entity.id
_entity.type
_entity.pdbx_description
1 polymer ?
#
loop_
_entity_poly.entity_id
_entity_poly.type
_entity_poly.pdbx_seq_one_letter_code
_entity_poly.pdbx_strand_id
1 'polypeptide(L)'
;MLQLQPVFYFMKWGDSVIFIGKVVSTHGIKGEIRILSSFEFKSKVFQVGNEVLVDNQTYTIKSYRVHKKFDMITLDGFNNINDVLFLLRKKVFVKKELLNLNSDEVLDEDLISYDVLTTEGKKGIIKEIFYASENNKILRILIDEEQVLIPYFSPLVKEIDKENRKILVEILKGL
;
A
#
# COMPACT_ATOMS: atom_id res chain seq x y z
N MET A 1 32.22 9.12 31.34
CA MET A 1 30.75 9.17 31.15
C MET A 1 30.50 9.17 29.65
N LEU A 2 30.42 7.97 29.05
CA LEU A 2 30.26 7.78 27.60
C LEU A 2 28.77 7.84 27.26
N GLN A 3 28.38 8.87 26.53
CA GLN A 3 27.06 8.96 25.90
C GLN A 3 27.00 7.88 24.81
N LEU A 4 26.27 6.80 25.09
CA LEU A 4 25.83 5.86 24.07
C LEU A 4 24.76 6.57 23.22
N GLN A 5 25.14 6.98 22.04
CA GLN A 5 24.21 7.37 21.00
C GLN A 5 23.35 6.16 20.60
N PRO A 6 22.06 6.30 20.41
CA PRO A 6 21.24 5.22 19.89
C PRO A 6 21.53 5.05 18.39
N VAL A 7 22.55 4.27 18.10
CA VAL A 7 22.90 3.87 16.74
C VAL A 7 22.03 2.68 16.34
N PHE A 8 21.22 2.84 15.31
CA PHE A 8 20.73 1.79 14.43
C PHE A 8 19.73 0.77 14.98
N TYR A 9 18.49 1.20 15.13
CA TYR A 9 17.35 0.29 15.02
C TYR A 9 16.72 0.25 13.59
N PHE A 10 17.37 0.88 12.63
CA PHE A 10 16.91 0.95 11.23
C PHE A 10 17.07 -0.38 10.47
N MET A 11 17.77 -1.37 11.02
CA MET A 11 18.09 -2.63 10.34
C MET A 11 17.17 -3.80 10.68
N LYS A 12 16.17 -3.65 11.52
CA LYS A 12 15.31 -4.79 11.92
C LYS A 12 14.12 -5.05 11.02
N TRP A 13 13.77 -4.13 10.14
CA TRP A 13 12.53 -4.20 9.35
C TRP A 13 12.75 -4.06 7.84
N GLY A 14 13.95 -3.92 7.36
CA GLY A 14 14.39 -3.86 5.95
C GLY A 14 13.27 -3.94 4.89
N ASP A 15 13.42 -4.84 3.94
CA ASP A 15 12.48 -5.03 2.80
C ASP A 15 11.13 -5.67 3.17
N SER A 16 10.86 -5.88 4.46
CA SER A 16 9.66 -6.60 4.94
C SER A 16 8.51 -5.70 5.39
N VAL A 17 8.62 -4.37 5.30
CA VAL A 17 7.55 -3.43 5.68
C VAL A 17 7.10 -2.57 4.52
N ILE A 18 5.80 -2.26 4.49
CA ILE A 18 5.14 -1.49 3.44
C ILE A 18 4.53 -0.25 4.05
N PHE A 19 4.73 0.88 3.40
CA PHE A 19 4.07 2.14 3.74
C PHE A 19 2.58 2.07 3.39
N ILE A 20 1.71 2.31 4.39
CA ILE A 20 0.27 2.26 4.19
C ILE A 20 -0.44 3.60 4.42
N GLY A 21 0.24 4.61 4.93
CA GLY A 21 -0.37 5.92 5.15
C GLY A 21 0.34 6.77 6.19
N LYS A 22 -0.28 7.89 6.54
CA LYS A 22 0.24 8.88 7.49
C LYS A 22 -0.81 9.28 8.51
N VAL A 23 -0.43 9.35 9.78
CA VAL A 23 -1.28 9.95 10.83
C VAL A 23 -1.38 11.45 10.59
N VAL A 24 -2.58 11.95 10.33
CA VAL A 24 -2.80 13.37 9.99
C VAL A 24 -3.42 14.18 11.12
N SER A 25 -4.22 13.55 11.96
CA SER A 25 -4.83 14.19 13.14
C SER A 25 -5.37 13.15 14.12
N THR A 26 -5.77 13.62 15.29
CA THR A 26 -6.57 12.86 16.27
C THR A 26 -8.08 13.11 16.05
N HIS A 27 -8.92 12.29 16.68
CA HIS A 27 -10.38 12.48 16.69
C HIS A 27 -10.96 12.18 18.06
N GLY A 28 -11.76 13.13 18.58
CA GLY A 28 -12.37 13.00 19.89
C GLY A 28 -11.33 12.92 21.02
N ILE A 29 -11.77 12.47 22.18
CA ILE A 29 -10.94 12.44 23.39
C ILE A 29 -10.38 11.06 23.75
N LYS A 30 -10.84 10.01 23.06
CA LYS A 30 -10.54 8.60 23.37
C LYS A 30 -9.30 8.03 22.65
N GLY A 31 -8.42 8.88 22.11
CA GLY A 31 -7.19 8.43 21.45
C GLY A 31 -7.38 7.86 20.05
N GLU A 32 -8.51 8.13 19.38
CA GLU A 32 -8.70 7.75 17.98
C GLU A 32 -7.81 8.61 17.08
N ILE A 33 -7.06 8.01 16.17
CA ILE A 33 -6.21 8.69 15.18
C ILE A 33 -6.78 8.54 13.78
N ARG A 34 -6.57 9.60 12.96
CA ARG A 34 -6.94 9.64 11.54
C ARG A 34 -5.72 9.35 10.70
N ILE A 35 -5.82 8.35 9.86
CA ILE A 35 -4.79 7.98 8.89
C ILE A 35 -5.29 8.39 7.49
N LEU A 36 -4.46 9.12 6.77
CA LEU A 36 -4.65 9.34 5.34
C LEU A 36 -3.87 8.26 4.60
N SER A 37 -4.59 7.40 3.91
CA SER A 37 -4.05 6.26 3.18
C SER A 37 -4.62 6.22 1.76
N SER A 38 -3.77 5.97 0.79
CA SER A 38 -4.12 5.59 -0.59
C SER A 38 -3.72 4.16 -0.89
N PHE A 39 -3.42 3.36 0.14
CA PHE A 39 -2.98 1.99 -0.02
C PHE A 39 -4.10 1.11 -0.59
N GLU A 40 -3.79 0.31 -1.59
CA GLU A 40 -4.80 -0.47 -2.34
C GLU A 40 -5.42 -1.62 -1.53
N PHE A 41 -4.67 -2.20 -0.57
CA PHE A 41 -5.14 -3.33 0.26
C PHE A 41 -5.53 -2.92 1.67
N LYS A 42 -6.21 -1.78 1.85
CA LYS A 42 -6.64 -1.27 3.17
C LYS A 42 -7.42 -2.29 3.99
N SER A 43 -8.30 -3.05 3.35
CA SER A 43 -9.14 -4.06 4.00
C SER A 43 -8.33 -5.22 4.60
N LYS A 44 -7.12 -5.46 4.11
CA LYS A 44 -6.22 -6.48 4.65
C LYS A 44 -5.41 -5.97 5.85
N VAL A 45 -5.07 -4.70 5.86
CA VAL A 45 -4.17 -4.11 6.87
C VAL A 45 -4.90 -3.46 8.03
N PHE A 46 -5.98 -2.72 7.77
CA PHE A 46 -6.76 -2.06 8.83
C PHE A 46 -7.82 -3.00 9.41
N GLN A 47 -7.36 -4.00 10.14
CA GLN A 47 -8.23 -4.95 10.85
C GLN A 47 -7.91 -4.93 12.35
N VAL A 48 -8.93 -5.15 13.17
CA VAL A 48 -8.75 -5.32 14.62
C VAL A 48 -7.85 -6.50 14.90
N GLY A 49 -6.86 -6.31 15.76
CA GLY A 49 -5.83 -7.31 16.07
C GLY A 49 -4.59 -7.27 15.19
N ASN A 50 -4.64 -6.60 14.05
CA ASN A 50 -3.44 -6.40 13.23
C ASN A 50 -2.48 -5.40 13.86
N GLU A 51 -1.20 -5.57 13.54
CA GLU A 51 -0.14 -4.68 14.01
C GLU A 51 0.20 -3.62 12.95
N VAL A 52 0.33 -2.37 13.39
CA VAL A 52 0.89 -1.27 12.60
C VAL A 52 2.21 -0.81 13.22
N LEU A 53 3.14 -0.42 12.38
CA LEU A 53 4.43 0.13 12.78
C LEU A 53 4.41 1.64 12.59
N VAL A 54 4.61 2.39 13.67
CA VAL A 54 4.68 3.86 13.66
C VAL A 54 5.90 4.29 14.47
N ASP A 55 6.74 5.14 13.90
CA ASP A 55 7.96 5.64 14.57
C ASP A 55 8.86 4.51 15.14
N ASN A 56 9.02 3.42 14.39
CA ASN A 56 9.78 2.21 14.74
C ASN A 56 9.22 1.41 15.93
N GLN A 57 7.99 1.65 16.33
CA GLN A 57 7.29 0.89 17.36
C GLN A 57 6.04 0.23 16.79
N THR A 58 5.76 -0.98 17.26
CA THR A 58 4.60 -1.77 16.84
C THR A 58 3.43 -1.51 17.79
N TYR A 59 2.26 -1.32 17.22
CA TYR A 59 1.00 -1.09 17.93
C TYR A 59 -0.09 -1.98 17.36
N THR A 60 -0.92 -2.56 18.23
CA THR A 60 -2.06 -3.38 17.83
C THR A 60 -3.30 -2.51 17.62
N ILE A 61 -4.00 -2.71 16.53
CA ILE A 61 -5.27 -2.04 16.22
C ILE A 61 -6.37 -2.59 17.12
N LYS A 62 -6.95 -1.74 17.97
CA LYS A 62 -8.06 -2.07 18.85
C LYS A 62 -9.43 -1.89 18.19
N SER A 63 -9.57 -0.85 17.35
CA SER A 63 -10.76 -0.61 16.58
C SER A 63 -10.43 0.03 15.24
N TYR A 64 -11.28 -0.19 14.25
CA TYR A 64 -11.19 0.40 12.92
C TYR A 64 -12.55 0.81 12.40
N ARG A 65 -12.60 1.95 11.73
CA ARG A 65 -13.74 2.43 10.93
C ARG A 65 -13.27 3.43 9.87
N VAL A 66 -14.04 3.57 8.83
CA VAL A 66 -13.83 4.62 7.82
C VAL A 66 -14.68 5.84 8.15
N HIS A 67 -14.10 7.03 8.08
CA HIS A 67 -14.82 8.28 8.20
C HIS A 67 -14.38 9.26 7.11
N LYS A 68 -15.26 9.57 6.16
CA LYS A 68 -14.92 10.33 4.95
C LYS A 68 -13.77 9.65 4.20
N LYS A 69 -12.66 10.37 3.98
CA LYS A 69 -11.45 9.86 3.31
C LYS A 69 -10.39 9.30 4.28
N PHE A 70 -10.72 9.16 5.57
CA PHE A 70 -9.76 8.75 6.58
C PHE A 70 -10.05 7.34 7.07
N ASP A 71 -8.99 6.60 7.26
CA ASP A 71 -8.97 5.37 8.01
C ASP A 71 -8.75 5.73 9.49
N MET A 72 -9.72 5.37 10.34
CA MET A 72 -9.77 5.74 11.75
C MET A 72 -9.45 4.52 12.59
N ILE A 73 -8.42 4.60 13.43
CA ILE A 73 -8.06 3.50 14.33
C ILE A 73 -7.88 3.98 15.76
N THR A 74 -8.13 3.10 16.72
CA THR A 74 -7.60 3.19 18.08
C THR A 74 -6.57 2.10 18.28
N LEU A 75 -5.62 2.32 19.14
CA LEU A 75 -4.53 1.41 19.44
C LEU A 75 -4.68 0.85 20.85
N ASP A 76 -4.29 -0.41 21.06
CA ASP A 76 -4.30 -1.02 22.38
C ASP A 76 -3.38 -0.27 23.34
N GLY A 77 -3.85 -0.11 24.58
CA GLY A 77 -3.13 0.61 25.61
C GLY A 77 -3.32 2.14 25.61
N PHE A 78 -3.92 2.72 24.54
CA PHE A 78 -4.17 4.16 24.44
C PHE A 78 -5.66 4.45 24.53
N ASN A 79 -6.05 5.21 25.54
CA ASN A 79 -7.47 5.51 25.81
C ASN A 79 -7.76 7.02 25.87
N ASN A 80 -6.75 7.85 25.70
CA ASN A 80 -6.81 9.29 25.78
C ASN A 80 -6.13 9.95 24.59
N ILE A 81 -6.62 11.09 24.14
CA ILE A 81 -6.03 11.86 23.06
C ILE A 81 -4.55 12.22 23.32
N ASN A 82 -4.20 12.55 24.56
CA ASN A 82 -2.83 12.92 24.91
C ASN A 82 -1.85 11.76 24.73
N ASP A 83 -2.32 10.52 24.89
CA ASP A 83 -1.50 9.32 24.74
C ASP A 83 -1.03 9.10 23.30
N VAL A 84 -1.70 9.69 22.31
CA VAL A 84 -1.45 9.47 20.88
C VAL A 84 -0.90 10.69 20.13
N LEU A 85 -0.71 11.83 20.81
CA LEU A 85 -0.23 13.06 20.18
C LEU A 85 1.15 12.91 19.54
N PHE A 86 2.01 12.08 20.10
CA PHE A 86 3.36 11.83 19.58
C PHE A 86 3.35 11.09 18.22
N LEU A 87 2.23 10.44 17.85
CA LEU A 87 2.04 9.76 16.58
C LEU A 87 1.69 10.74 15.43
N LEU A 88 1.34 11.98 15.75
CA LEU A 88 0.94 12.96 14.74
C LEU A 88 2.05 13.18 13.70
N ARG A 89 1.65 13.22 12.43
CA ARG A 89 2.51 13.39 11.25
C ARG A 89 3.47 12.22 10.99
N LYS A 90 3.43 11.14 11.78
CA LYS A 90 4.26 9.95 11.56
C LYS A 90 3.71 9.10 10.42
N LYS A 91 4.61 8.41 9.73
CA LYS A 91 4.28 7.40 8.71
C LYS A 91 3.83 6.12 9.40
N VAL A 92 2.89 5.43 8.76
CA VAL A 92 2.35 4.14 9.20
C VAL A 92 2.78 3.07 8.20
N PHE A 93 3.32 1.98 8.72
CA PHE A 93 3.76 0.83 7.93
C PHE A 93 3.11 -0.45 8.49
N VAL A 94 3.12 -1.51 7.71
CA VAL A 94 2.78 -2.87 8.12
C VAL A 94 3.81 -3.85 7.62
N LYS A 95 3.88 -5.04 8.23
CA LYS A 95 4.69 -6.14 7.70
C LYS A 95 4.08 -6.66 6.41
N LYS A 96 4.91 -6.93 5.40
CA LYS A 96 4.48 -7.45 4.07
C LYS A 96 3.72 -8.78 4.21
N GLU A 97 4.11 -9.61 5.16
CA GLU A 97 3.48 -10.91 5.43
C GLU A 97 2.01 -10.78 5.84
N LEU A 98 1.62 -9.66 6.44
CA LEU A 98 0.24 -9.39 6.86
C LEU A 98 -0.74 -9.34 5.69
N LEU A 99 -0.26 -9.03 4.49
CA LEU A 99 -1.11 -8.84 3.32
C LEU A 99 -1.75 -10.13 2.83
N ASN A 100 -1.09 -11.30 3.00
CA ASN A 100 -1.59 -12.58 2.50
C ASN A 100 -2.21 -12.43 1.09
N LEU A 101 -1.41 -11.91 0.14
CA LEU A 101 -1.88 -11.63 -1.22
C LEU A 101 -2.26 -12.92 -1.96
N ASN A 102 -3.43 -12.91 -2.58
CA ASN A 102 -3.87 -13.98 -3.46
C ASN A 102 -3.01 -14.07 -4.73
N SER A 103 -3.23 -15.10 -5.55
CA SER A 103 -2.46 -15.33 -6.78
C SER A 103 -2.57 -14.18 -7.79
N ASP A 104 -3.70 -13.51 -7.83
CA ASP A 104 -4.03 -12.39 -8.73
C ASP A 104 -3.76 -11.01 -8.14
N GLU A 105 -3.42 -10.92 -6.84
CA GLU A 105 -3.12 -9.66 -6.18
C GLU A 105 -1.61 -9.38 -6.19
N VAL A 106 -1.21 -8.22 -6.70
CA VAL A 106 0.17 -7.74 -6.75
C VAL A 106 0.22 -6.30 -6.27
N LEU A 107 1.23 -5.95 -5.48
CA LEU A 107 1.48 -4.57 -5.07
C LEU A 107 1.81 -3.69 -6.28
N ASP A 108 1.32 -2.46 -6.28
CA ASP A 108 1.59 -1.51 -7.36
C ASP A 108 3.09 -1.28 -7.56
N GLU A 109 3.85 -1.18 -6.47
CA GLU A 109 5.31 -1.04 -6.52
C GLU A 109 6.01 -2.24 -7.18
N ASP A 110 5.49 -3.46 -6.98
CA ASP A 110 6.02 -4.66 -7.60
C ASP A 110 5.64 -4.71 -9.10
N LEU A 111 4.42 -4.30 -9.46
CA LEU A 111 3.94 -4.28 -10.85
C LEU A 111 4.74 -3.35 -11.77
N ILE A 112 5.24 -2.21 -11.27
CA ILE A 112 5.99 -1.22 -12.07
C ILE A 112 7.21 -1.84 -12.80
N SER A 113 7.68 -2.99 -12.38
CA SER A 113 8.83 -3.65 -13.03
C SER A 113 8.46 -4.90 -13.81
N TYR A 114 7.17 -5.19 -13.98
CA TYR A 114 6.74 -6.36 -14.72
C TYR A 114 6.87 -6.14 -16.23
N ASP A 115 7.34 -7.19 -16.91
CA ASP A 115 7.28 -7.28 -18.35
C ASP A 115 5.81 -7.46 -18.80
N VAL A 116 5.45 -6.76 -19.85
CA VAL A 116 4.13 -6.86 -20.46
C VAL A 116 4.21 -7.66 -21.72
N LEU A 117 3.31 -8.61 -21.89
CA LEU A 117 3.03 -9.27 -23.14
C LEU A 117 1.59 -8.94 -23.54
N THR A 118 1.38 -8.53 -24.78
CA THR A 118 0.02 -8.34 -25.29
C THR A 118 -0.52 -9.62 -25.93
N THR A 119 -1.83 -9.74 -26.04
CA THR A 119 -2.47 -10.85 -26.77
C THR A 119 -2.08 -10.89 -28.26
N GLU A 120 -1.58 -9.80 -28.83
CA GLU A 120 -1.04 -9.71 -30.19
C GLU A 120 0.47 -10.05 -30.27
N GLY A 121 1.11 -10.42 -29.15
CA GLY A 121 2.52 -10.81 -29.08
C GLY A 121 3.51 -9.65 -28.95
N LYS A 122 3.05 -8.41 -28.80
CA LYS A 122 3.92 -7.26 -28.53
C LYS A 122 4.46 -7.30 -27.11
N LYS A 123 5.67 -6.81 -26.94
CA LYS A 123 6.34 -6.72 -25.64
C LYS A 123 6.41 -5.28 -25.15
N GLY A 124 6.28 -5.09 -23.86
CA GLY A 124 6.37 -3.77 -23.22
C GLY A 124 6.78 -3.87 -21.77
N ILE A 125 6.72 -2.75 -21.09
CA ILE A 125 7.05 -2.62 -19.66
C ILE A 125 6.08 -1.64 -19.00
N ILE A 126 5.67 -1.92 -17.77
CA ILE A 126 4.88 -0.99 -16.96
C ILE A 126 5.80 0.14 -16.49
N LYS A 127 5.48 1.38 -16.87
CA LYS A 127 6.24 2.57 -16.47
C LYS A 127 5.65 3.27 -15.27
N GLU A 128 4.34 3.25 -15.16
CA GLU A 128 3.63 3.97 -14.11
C GLU A 128 2.29 3.32 -13.84
N ILE A 129 1.83 3.45 -12.61
CA ILE A 129 0.48 3.08 -12.19
C ILE A 129 -0.15 4.32 -11.55
N PHE A 130 -1.35 4.65 -11.97
CA PHE A 130 -2.11 5.75 -11.38
C PHE A 130 -3.60 5.38 -11.28
N TYR A 131 -4.33 6.15 -10.49
CA TYR A 131 -5.74 5.92 -10.24
C TYR A 131 -6.54 7.09 -10.82
N ALA A 132 -7.41 6.81 -11.80
CA ALA A 132 -8.37 7.80 -12.32
C ALA A 132 -9.49 8.07 -11.31
N SER A 133 -9.80 7.11 -10.44
CA SER A 133 -10.68 7.22 -9.27
C SER A 133 -10.29 6.16 -8.25
N GLU A 134 -10.90 6.14 -7.06
CA GLU A 134 -10.55 5.24 -5.95
C GLU A 134 -10.43 3.75 -6.35
N ASN A 135 -11.20 3.29 -7.33
CA ASN A 135 -11.22 1.89 -7.80
C ASN A 135 -10.82 1.73 -9.27
N ASN A 136 -10.31 2.77 -9.90
CA ASN A 136 -9.97 2.74 -11.32
C ASN A 136 -8.47 2.89 -11.53
N LYS A 137 -7.75 1.78 -11.32
CA LYS A 137 -6.32 1.65 -11.54
C LYS A 137 -6.01 1.60 -13.05
N ILE A 138 -5.06 2.39 -13.51
CA ILE A 138 -4.59 2.46 -14.90
C ILE A 138 -3.11 2.15 -14.94
N LEU A 139 -2.74 1.24 -15.82
CA LEU A 139 -1.35 0.95 -16.16
C LEU A 139 -0.91 1.82 -17.33
N ARG A 140 0.18 2.55 -17.18
CA ARG A 140 0.90 3.17 -18.29
C ARG A 140 2.00 2.24 -18.74
N ILE A 141 1.85 1.71 -19.94
CA ILE A 141 2.75 0.72 -20.52
C ILE A 141 3.49 1.35 -21.68
N LEU A 142 4.79 1.10 -21.79
CA LEU A 142 5.60 1.45 -22.94
C LEU A 142 5.75 0.21 -23.83
N ILE A 143 5.27 0.29 -25.06
CA ILE A 143 5.35 -0.76 -26.09
C ILE A 143 5.90 -0.11 -27.37
N ASP A 144 7.02 -0.62 -27.88
CA ASP A 144 7.63 -0.11 -29.14
C ASP A 144 7.79 1.45 -29.13
N GLU A 145 8.22 2.02 -27.98
CA GLU A 145 8.36 3.44 -27.74
C GLU A 145 7.04 4.25 -27.66
N GLU A 146 5.90 3.62 -27.85
CA GLU A 146 4.59 4.23 -27.68
C GLU A 146 4.04 3.99 -26.28
N GLN A 147 3.37 5.01 -25.72
CA GLN A 147 2.70 4.90 -24.43
C GLN A 147 1.24 4.46 -24.61
N VAL A 148 0.87 3.38 -23.96
CA VAL A 148 -0.50 2.85 -23.97
C VAL A 148 -1.04 2.86 -22.54
N LEU A 149 -2.28 3.31 -22.36
CA LEU A 149 -2.98 3.29 -21.09
C LEU A 149 -3.96 2.13 -21.06
N ILE A 150 -3.81 1.24 -20.07
CA ILE A 150 -4.68 0.07 -19.93
C ILE A 150 -5.33 0.08 -18.55
N PRO A 151 -6.67 0.10 -18.46
CA PRO A 151 -7.36 -0.13 -17.22
C PRO A 151 -7.02 -1.50 -16.62
N TYR A 152 -6.61 -1.52 -15.35
CA TYR A 152 -6.25 -2.75 -14.64
C TYR A 152 -7.49 -3.47 -14.12
N PHE A 153 -8.18 -4.16 -15.00
CA PHE A 153 -9.33 -5.00 -14.65
C PHE A 153 -9.48 -6.16 -15.62
N SER A 154 -10.15 -7.22 -15.17
CA SER A 154 -10.65 -8.27 -16.07
C SER A 154 -11.82 -7.69 -16.92
N PRO A 155 -11.86 -7.87 -18.25
CA PRO A 155 -11.09 -8.87 -19.01
C PRO A 155 -9.79 -8.37 -19.68
N LEU A 156 -9.32 -7.14 -19.46
CA LEU A 156 -8.14 -6.63 -20.14
C LEU A 156 -6.83 -7.21 -19.59
N VAL A 157 -6.76 -7.45 -18.29
CA VAL A 157 -5.66 -8.21 -17.68
C VAL A 157 -6.04 -9.68 -17.70
N LYS A 158 -5.36 -10.46 -18.53
CA LYS A 158 -5.66 -11.89 -18.76
C LYS A 158 -4.98 -12.78 -17.74
N GLU A 159 -3.71 -12.50 -17.44
CA GLU A 159 -2.87 -13.32 -16.58
C GLU A 159 -1.80 -12.49 -15.89
N ILE A 160 -1.46 -12.88 -14.66
CA ILE A 160 -0.36 -12.31 -13.88
C ILE A 160 0.54 -13.44 -13.43
N ASP A 161 1.74 -13.52 -14.00
CA ASP A 161 2.80 -14.45 -13.60
C ASP A 161 3.75 -13.74 -12.63
N LYS A 162 3.55 -13.98 -11.34
CA LYS A 162 4.34 -13.35 -10.26
C LYS A 162 5.78 -13.88 -10.22
N GLU A 163 5.98 -15.17 -10.55
CA GLU A 163 7.29 -15.80 -10.47
C GLU A 163 8.23 -15.24 -11.54
N ASN A 164 7.71 -15.06 -12.76
CA ASN A 164 8.48 -14.52 -13.88
C ASN A 164 8.31 -13.01 -14.05
N ARG A 165 7.53 -12.35 -13.18
CA ARG A 165 7.22 -10.90 -13.21
C ARG A 165 6.68 -10.45 -14.57
N LYS A 166 5.66 -11.15 -15.07
CA LYS A 166 5.03 -10.92 -16.37
C LYS A 166 3.54 -10.71 -16.21
N ILE A 167 2.98 -9.90 -17.09
CA ILE A 167 1.55 -9.67 -17.19
C ILE A 167 1.11 -9.80 -18.65
N LEU A 168 0.05 -10.55 -18.88
CA LEU A 168 -0.59 -10.68 -20.20
C LEU A 168 -1.78 -9.73 -20.26
N VAL A 169 -1.79 -8.84 -21.24
CA VAL A 169 -2.85 -7.84 -21.40
C VAL A 169 -3.43 -7.84 -22.81
N GLU A 170 -4.70 -7.47 -22.91
CA GLU A 170 -5.37 -7.20 -24.18
C GLU A 170 -5.45 -5.69 -24.41
N ILE A 171 -5.01 -5.23 -25.58
CA ILE A 171 -5.14 -3.84 -26.00
C ILE A 171 -6.39 -3.72 -26.86
N LEU A 172 -7.33 -2.89 -26.45
CA LEU A 172 -8.50 -2.59 -27.28
C LEU A 172 -8.10 -1.66 -28.43
N LYS A 173 -8.45 -2.01 -29.65
CA LYS A 173 -8.22 -1.16 -30.83
C LYS A 173 -9.09 0.11 -30.72
N GLY A 174 -8.43 1.27 -30.68
CA GLY A 174 -9.12 2.58 -30.64
C GLY A 174 -9.09 3.29 -29.30
N LEU A 175 -8.28 2.84 -28.35
CA LEU A 175 -7.90 3.58 -27.16
C LEU A 175 -6.62 4.35 -27.39
#